data_6e46eb35c88b3819f3c666c09e07998f
#
_entry.id   6e46eb35c88b3819f3c666c09e07998f
#
_cell.length_a   1.000
_cell.length_b   1.000
_cell.length_c   1.000
_cell.angle_alpha   90.00
_cell.angle_beta   90.00
_cell.angle_gamma   90.00
#
_symmetry.space_group_name_H-M   'P 1'
#
loop_
_entity.id
_entity.type
_entity.pdbx_description
1 polymer ?
#
loop_
_entity_poly.entity_id
_entity_poly.type
_entity_poly.pdbx_seq_one_letter_code
_entity_poly.pdbx_strand_id
1 'polypeptide(L)'
;DNSGLYNTTKLSETRNDSYNVTTQLIVNYAKKFAGKHDINLMAGYENYYEYIEELGADRDGYVLTNFPYLNNGPKDLIGNSGKGKEYAYRSYFGRVMYSYADRYLFQANIRHDGSSRFAKKHRWGTFPSFSAGWVLSEENFMKNLNWDWLSFLKIRATWGALGNERIGDFPYMSTIAFGNTIFYQNNGIYFDQTASQQKYAIENVTWEKTESTDIGLDISFLNNRLRVNGDYYWKNTKDMLL
;
A
#
# COMPACT_ATOMS: atom_id res chain seq x y z
N ASP A 1 -47.66 -28.87 5.77
CA ASP A 1 -46.40 -28.12 6.05
C ASP A 1 -45.20 -28.95 5.70
N ASN A 2 -44.83 -29.00 4.44
CA ASN A 2 -43.56 -29.57 4.00
C ASN A 2 -42.52 -28.44 3.96
N SER A 3 -42.01 -28.05 5.12
CA SER A 3 -40.73 -27.37 5.19
C SER A 3 -39.62 -28.41 4.95
N GLY A 4 -39.48 -28.84 3.71
CA GLY A 4 -38.39 -29.68 3.27
C GLY A 4 -37.08 -28.94 3.55
N LEU A 5 -36.35 -29.41 4.54
CA LEU A 5 -34.93 -29.11 4.72
C LEU A 5 -34.25 -29.54 3.42
N TYR A 6 -34.06 -28.62 2.51
CA TYR A 6 -33.14 -28.83 1.40
C TYR A 6 -31.73 -28.92 2.00
N ASN A 7 -31.32 -30.14 2.28
CA ASN A 7 -29.90 -30.43 2.51
C ASN A 7 -29.20 -30.14 1.17
N THR A 8 -28.63 -28.96 1.04
CA THR A 8 -27.82 -28.61 -0.13
C THR A 8 -26.55 -29.45 -0.08
N THR A 9 -26.43 -30.38 -0.99
CA THR A 9 -25.25 -31.25 -1.15
C THR A 9 -24.32 -30.64 -2.20
N LYS A 10 -23.93 -29.40 -1.99
CA LYS A 10 -23.07 -28.66 -2.92
C LYS A 10 -21.59 -28.92 -2.66
N LEU A 11 -20.85 -29.29 -3.69
CA LEU A 11 -19.39 -29.27 -3.71
C LEU A 11 -18.91 -28.05 -4.48
N SER A 12 -18.04 -27.27 -3.88
CA SER A 12 -17.34 -26.17 -4.54
C SER A 12 -15.83 -26.36 -4.39
N GLU A 13 -15.14 -26.28 -5.50
CA GLU A 13 -13.68 -26.32 -5.56
C GLU A 13 -13.18 -25.02 -6.18
N THR A 14 -12.20 -24.40 -5.52
CA THR A 14 -11.57 -23.17 -6.02
C THR A 14 -10.07 -23.37 -6.09
N ARG A 15 -9.49 -23.02 -7.20
CA ARG A 15 -8.07 -22.99 -7.41
C ARG A 15 -7.60 -21.56 -7.63
N ASN A 16 -6.64 -21.14 -6.82
CA ASN A 16 -6.00 -19.84 -6.93
C ASN A 16 -4.54 -20.05 -7.31
N ASP A 17 -4.16 -19.50 -8.45
CA ASP A 17 -2.78 -19.43 -8.89
C ASP A 17 -2.33 -17.95 -8.81
N SER A 18 -1.21 -17.70 -8.16
CA SER A 18 -0.65 -16.35 -8.04
C SER A 18 0.86 -16.37 -8.13
N TYR A 19 1.42 -15.35 -8.73
CA TYR A 19 2.84 -15.07 -8.66
C TYR A 19 3.08 -13.57 -8.59
N ASN A 20 4.18 -13.20 -7.96
CA ASN A 20 4.67 -11.83 -7.98
C ASN A 20 6.16 -11.81 -8.33
N VAL A 21 6.58 -10.71 -8.93
CA VAL A 21 7.97 -10.45 -9.27
C VAL A 21 8.35 -9.06 -8.80
N THR A 22 9.36 -9.00 -7.92
CA THR A 22 9.95 -7.74 -7.47
C THR A 22 11.35 -7.61 -8.03
N THR A 23 11.60 -6.52 -8.72
CA THR A 23 12.94 -6.16 -9.20
C THR A 23 13.38 -4.89 -8.48
N GLN A 24 14.52 -4.94 -7.81
CA GLN A 24 15.10 -3.79 -7.13
C GLN A 24 16.53 -3.55 -7.58
N LEU A 25 16.86 -2.28 -7.78
CA LEU A 25 18.23 -1.81 -7.97
C LEU A 25 18.49 -0.70 -6.96
N ILE A 26 19.52 -0.86 -6.12
CA ILE A 26 19.88 0.12 -5.11
C ILE A 26 21.37 0.41 -5.23
N VAL A 27 21.71 1.70 -5.31
CA VAL A 27 23.08 2.20 -5.32
C VAL A 27 23.30 3.05 -4.08
N ASN A 28 24.35 2.75 -3.34
CA ASN A 28 24.73 3.49 -2.13
C ASN A 28 26.14 4.06 -2.30
N TYR A 29 26.31 5.28 -1.83
CA TYR A 29 27.61 5.93 -1.73
C TYR A 29 27.76 6.57 -0.36
N ALA A 30 28.82 6.23 0.35
CA ALA A 30 29.12 6.78 1.66
C ALA A 30 30.55 7.30 1.68
N LYS A 31 30.75 8.50 2.22
CA LYS A 31 32.07 9.11 2.34
C LYS A 31 32.13 10.04 3.54
N LYS A 32 33.17 9.84 4.34
CA LYS A 32 33.57 10.80 5.38
C LYS A 32 34.80 11.56 4.90
N PHE A 33 34.77 12.89 4.97
CA PHE A 33 35.87 13.75 4.54
C PHE A 33 36.16 14.90 5.52
N ALA A 34 37.39 15.41 5.51
CA ALA A 34 37.84 16.43 6.45
C ALA A 34 37.56 16.10 7.93
N GLY A 35 37.36 14.82 8.29
CA GLY A 35 37.10 14.35 9.64
C GLY A 35 35.73 14.79 10.25
N LYS A 36 35.03 15.68 9.60
CA LYS A 36 33.78 16.33 10.13
C LYS A 36 32.57 16.17 9.25
N HIS A 37 32.75 15.89 7.98
CA HIS A 37 31.66 15.76 7.03
C HIS A 37 31.40 14.28 6.75
N ASP A 38 30.17 13.83 6.99
CA ASP A 38 29.71 12.49 6.67
C ASP A 38 28.54 12.60 5.69
N ILE A 39 28.69 11.99 4.52
CA ILE A 39 27.66 11.97 3.46
C ILE A 39 27.31 10.52 3.16
N ASN A 40 26.00 10.25 3.14
CA ASN A 40 25.44 9.01 2.66
C ASN A 40 24.38 9.32 1.59
N LEU A 41 24.59 8.80 0.39
CA LEU A 41 23.67 8.91 -0.73
C LEU A 41 23.11 7.54 -1.08
N MET A 42 21.84 7.49 -1.39
CA MET A 42 21.19 6.29 -1.90
C MET A 42 20.28 6.69 -3.07
N ALA A 43 20.34 5.92 -4.14
CA ALA A 43 19.39 5.98 -5.23
C ALA A 43 18.86 4.58 -5.51
N GLY A 44 17.57 4.46 -5.78
CA GLY A 44 16.95 3.18 -6.00
C GLY A 44 15.84 3.22 -7.03
N TYR A 45 15.64 2.07 -7.62
CA TYR A 45 14.54 1.73 -8.52
C TYR A 45 13.91 0.45 -8.04
N GLU A 46 12.58 0.40 -8.06
CA GLU A 46 11.81 -0.79 -7.75
C GLU A 46 10.68 -0.95 -8.76
N ASN A 47 10.46 -2.17 -9.19
CA ASN A 47 9.31 -2.56 -9.99
C ASN A 47 8.70 -3.82 -9.39
N TYR A 48 7.41 -3.76 -9.14
CA TYR A 48 6.60 -4.86 -8.64
C TYR A 48 5.52 -5.20 -9.66
N TYR A 49 5.31 -6.48 -9.88
CA TYR A 49 4.23 -7.01 -10.69
C TYR A 49 3.61 -8.20 -9.97
N GLU A 50 2.30 -8.26 -9.93
CA GLU A 50 1.53 -9.37 -9.37
C GLU A 50 0.44 -9.80 -10.34
N TYR A 51 0.29 -11.09 -10.48
CA TYR A 51 -0.78 -11.73 -11.22
C TYR A 51 -1.48 -12.73 -10.32
N ILE A 52 -2.80 -12.70 -10.30
CA ILE A 52 -3.65 -13.62 -9.56
C ILE A 52 -4.72 -14.13 -10.51
N GLU A 53 -4.89 -15.44 -10.55
CA GLU A 53 -5.95 -16.11 -11.30
C GLU A 53 -6.74 -17.03 -10.37
N GLU A 54 -8.06 -16.96 -10.48
CA GLU A 54 -8.97 -17.82 -9.70
C GLU A 54 -9.86 -18.58 -10.69
N LEU A 55 -9.89 -19.89 -10.54
CA LEU A 55 -10.81 -20.79 -11.22
C LEU A 55 -11.69 -21.48 -10.16
N GLY A 56 -12.99 -21.32 -10.28
CA GLY A 56 -13.98 -21.98 -9.45
C GLY A 56 -14.80 -22.97 -10.26
N ALA A 57 -15.12 -24.11 -9.65
CA ALA A 57 -16.08 -25.07 -10.17
C ALA A 57 -16.96 -25.54 -9.04
N ASP A 58 -18.26 -25.65 -9.30
CA ASP A 58 -19.21 -26.15 -8.33
C ASP A 58 -20.25 -27.06 -8.98
N ARG A 59 -20.78 -27.93 -8.18
CA ARG A 59 -21.86 -28.82 -8.56
C ARG A 59 -22.73 -29.13 -7.34
N ASP A 60 -24.03 -29.10 -7.52
CA ASP A 60 -25.01 -29.38 -6.46
C ASP A 60 -25.77 -30.68 -6.74
N GLY A 61 -26.56 -31.16 -5.76
CA GLY A 61 -27.44 -32.32 -5.91
C GLY A 61 -26.75 -33.66 -5.82
N TYR A 62 -25.67 -33.80 -5.05
CA TYR A 62 -25.01 -35.08 -4.85
C TYR A 62 -25.90 -36.06 -4.08
N VAL A 63 -26.05 -37.26 -4.64
CA VAL A 63 -26.74 -38.39 -4.00
C VAL A 63 -25.79 -39.12 -3.04
N LEU A 64 -24.51 -39.24 -3.41
CA LEU A 64 -23.47 -39.93 -2.62
C LEU A 64 -22.49 -38.87 -2.07
N THR A 65 -22.63 -38.56 -0.79
CA THR A 65 -21.78 -37.57 -0.11
C THR A 65 -20.41 -38.12 0.29
N ASN A 66 -20.20 -39.42 0.25
CA ASN A 66 -18.95 -40.09 0.63
C ASN A 66 -17.86 -39.97 -0.44
N PHE A 67 -18.21 -39.55 -1.65
CA PHE A 67 -17.29 -39.42 -2.78
C PHE A 67 -17.40 -38.01 -3.38
N PRO A 68 -16.83 -37.01 -2.71
CA PRO A 68 -16.97 -35.60 -3.11
C PRO A 68 -16.02 -35.24 -4.27
N TYR A 69 -16.31 -35.76 -5.42
CA TYR A 69 -15.65 -35.39 -6.68
C TYR A 69 -16.64 -34.69 -7.60
N LEU A 70 -16.19 -33.61 -8.25
CA LEU A 70 -17.05 -32.84 -9.16
C LEU A 70 -17.74 -33.72 -10.22
N ASN A 71 -17.07 -34.74 -10.68
CA ASN A 71 -17.58 -35.65 -11.72
C ASN A 71 -18.77 -36.53 -11.24
N ASN A 72 -18.94 -36.70 -9.95
CA ASN A 72 -19.96 -37.57 -9.37
C ASN A 72 -21.33 -36.90 -9.14
N GLY A 73 -21.40 -35.57 -9.34
CA GLY A 73 -22.66 -34.85 -9.24
C GLY A 73 -23.44 -34.80 -10.55
N PRO A 74 -24.71 -34.43 -10.51
CA PRO A 74 -25.59 -34.27 -11.68
C PRO A 74 -25.02 -33.28 -12.69
N LYS A 75 -25.25 -33.53 -13.98
CA LYS A 75 -24.77 -32.65 -15.06
C LYS A 75 -25.58 -31.35 -15.21
N ASP A 76 -26.77 -31.32 -14.65
CA ASP A 76 -27.70 -30.19 -14.79
C ASP A 76 -27.43 -29.05 -13.82
N LEU A 77 -26.65 -29.32 -12.75
CA LEU A 77 -26.37 -28.38 -11.67
C LEU A 77 -24.86 -28.08 -11.59
N ILE A 78 -24.34 -27.60 -12.71
CA ILE A 78 -22.92 -27.25 -12.87
C ILE A 78 -22.77 -25.75 -12.81
N GLY A 79 -21.88 -25.26 -11.93
CA GLY A 79 -21.40 -23.91 -11.91
C GLY A 79 -19.89 -23.84 -12.23
N ASN A 80 -19.49 -22.80 -12.89
CA ASN A 80 -18.09 -22.47 -13.06
C ASN A 80 -17.89 -20.93 -12.98
N SER A 81 -16.73 -20.53 -12.55
CA SER A 81 -16.33 -19.13 -12.50
C SER A 81 -14.82 -19.01 -12.75
N GLY A 82 -14.41 -17.88 -13.27
CA GLY A 82 -13.01 -17.57 -13.46
C GLY A 82 -12.81 -16.06 -13.45
N LYS A 83 -11.73 -15.62 -12.83
CA LYS A 83 -11.32 -14.23 -12.83
C LYS A 83 -9.80 -14.12 -12.77
N GLY A 84 -9.28 -13.06 -13.40
CA GLY A 84 -7.88 -12.70 -13.34
C GLY A 84 -7.73 -11.28 -12.81
N LYS A 85 -6.61 -11.03 -12.13
CA LYS A 85 -6.25 -9.74 -11.59
C LYS A 85 -4.77 -9.48 -11.81
N GLU A 86 -4.45 -8.27 -12.25
CA GLU A 86 -3.09 -7.78 -12.37
C GLU A 86 -2.91 -6.52 -11.55
N TYR A 87 -1.76 -6.41 -10.92
CA TYR A 87 -1.34 -5.21 -10.22
C TYR A 87 0.13 -4.95 -10.47
N ALA A 88 0.48 -3.70 -10.69
CA ALA A 88 1.87 -3.30 -10.85
C ALA A 88 2.12 -1.93 -10.22
N TYR A 89 3.27 -1.77 -9.59
CA TYR A 89 3.78 -0.47 -9.24
C TYR A 89 5.25 -0.32 -9.62
N ARG A 90 5.67 0.92 -9.78
CA ARG A 90 7.05 1.28 -10.09
C ARG A 90 7.45 2.49 -9.27
N SER A 91 8.65 2.43 -8.71
CA SER A 91 9.15 3.46 -7.81
C SER A 91 10.56 3.87 -8.15
N TYR A 92 10.81 5.16 -8.10
CA TYR A 92 12.14 5.76 -8.09
C TYR A 92 12.31 6.46 -6.76
N PHE A 93 13.40 6.21 -6.07
CA PHE A 93 13.63 6.80 -4.77
C PHE A 93 15.07 7.20 -4.56
N GLY A 94 15.26 8.22 -3.74
CA GLY A 94 16.58 8.71 -3.36
C GLY A 94 16.60 9.21 -1.93
N ARG A 95 17.77 9.12 -1.32
CA ARG A 95 18.03 9.63 0.02
C ARG A 95 19.40 10.28 0.08
N VAL A 96 19.44 11.42 0.72
CA VAL A 96 20.67 12.11 1.12
C VAL A 96 20.68 12.21 2.62
N MET A 97 21.73 11.75 3.25
CA MET A 97 22.02 11.96 4.67
C MET A 97 23.34 12.72 4.78
N TYR A 98 23.34 13.76 5.58
CA TYR A 98 24.52 14.56 5.83
C TYR A 98 24.65 14.86 7.30
N SER A 99 25.85 14.62 7.84
CA SER A 99 26.21 15.01 9.20
C SER A 99 27.44 15.88 9.17
N TYR A 100 27.40 16.98 9.92
CA TYR A 100 28.56 17.83 10.15
C TYR A 100 28.98 17.77 11.61
N ALA A 101 30.21 17.26 11.83
CA ALA A 101 30.83 17.13 13.15
C ALA A 101 29.96 16.38 14.19
N ASP A 102 29.08 15.48 13.72
CA ASP A 102 28.09 14.74 14.50
C ASP A 102 27.12 15.63 15.31
N ARG A 103 27.05 16.92 14.97
CA ARG A 103 26.19 17.93 15.62
C ARG A 103 25.00 18.33 14.80
N TYR A 104 25.22 18.60 13.52
CA TYR A 104 24.17 19.02 12.59
C TYR A 104 23.85 17.86 11.68
N LEU A 105 22.66 17.35 11.80
CA LEU A 105 22.17 16.18 11.08
C LEU A 105 21.10 16.64 10.08
N PHE A 106 21.21 16.23 8.85
CA PHE A 106 20.24 16.50 7.81
C PHE A 106 19.96 15.23 7.02
N GLN A 107 18.68 15.00 6.71
CA GLN A 107 18.26 13.95 5.80
C GLN A 107 17.16 14.47 4.88
N ALA A 108 17.28 14.14 3.60
CA ALA A 108 16.22 14.34 2.62
C ALA A 108 15.95 13.02 1.90
N ASN A 109 14.69 12.70 1.74
CA ASN A 109 14.24 11.57 0.92
C ASN A 109 13.25 12.08 -0.11
N ILE A 110 13.25 11.43 -1.26
CA ILE A 110 12.23 11.60 -2.29
C ILE A 110 11.82 10.23 -2.80
N ARG A 111 10.52 10.03 -2.98
CA ARG A 111 9.97 8.85 -3.62
C ARG A 111 8.98 9.27 -4.70
N HIS A 112 9.11 8.69 -5.87
CA HIS A 112 8.24 8.92 -7.02
C HIS A 112 7.66 7.58 -7.44
N ASP A 113 6.39 7.38 -7.11
CA ASP A 113 5.69 6.10 -7.23
C ASP A 113 4.61 6.17 -8.29
N GLY A 114 4.54 5.14 -9.13
CA GLY A 114 3.51 4.98 -10.14
C GLY A 114 2.77 3.66 -9.93
N SER A 115 1.43 3.72 -9.83
CA SER A 115 0.57 2.55 -9.61
C SER A 115 -0.38 2.31 -10.76
N SER A 116 -0.61 1.04 -11.10
CA SER A 116 -1.58 0.62 -12.11
C SER A 116 -3.03 0.88 -11.70
N ARG A 117 -3.29 1.12 -10.41
CA ARG A 117 -4.64 1.43 -9.89
C ARG A 117 -5.19 2.75 -10.38
N PHE A 118 -4.33 3.66 -10.81
CA PHE A 118 -4.72 4.99 -11.28
C PHE A 118 -4.65 5.11 -12.80
N ALA A 119 -5.49 5.97 -13.36
CA ALA A 119 -5.45 6.34 -14.78
C ALA A 119 -4.08 6.94 -15.14
N LYS A 120 -3.68 6.83 -16.42
CA LYS A 120 -2.35 7.27 -16.89
C LYS A 120 -1.96 8.68 -16.47
N LYS A 121 -2.91 9.61 -16.41
CA LYS A 121 -2.70 11.02 -16.03
C LYS A 121 -2.43 11.21 -14.54
N HIS A 122 -2.95 10.33 -13.68
CA HIS A 122 -2.91 10.43 -12.23
C HIS A 122 -2.09 9.33 -11.55
N ARG A 123 -1.40 8.53 -12.37
CA ARG A 123 -0.67 7.33 -11.95
C ARG A 123 0.50 7.63 -11.02
N TRP A 124 1.17 8.76 -11.22
CA TRP A 124 2.40 9.09 -10.53
C TRP A 124 2.18 10.05 -9.38
N GLY A 125 2.70 9.69 -8.20
CA GLY A 125 2.77 10.52 -7.01
C GLY A 125 4.21 10.77 -6.59
N THR A 126 4.48 11.96 -6.02
CA THR A 126 5.81 12.33 -5.50
C THR A 126 5.70 12.65 -4.03
N PHE A 127 6.51 12.00 -3.22
CA PHE A 127 6.46 12.02 -1.77
C PHE A 127 7.84 12.37 -1.19
N PRO A 128 8.12 13.67 -1.00
CA PRO A 128 9.35 14.13 -0.35
C PRO A 128 9.24 14.04 1.16
N SER A 129 10.39 13.90 1.83
CA SER A 129 10.51 14.11 3.27
C SER A 129 11.86 14.67 3.63
N PHE A 130 11.88 15.48 4.69
CA PHE A 130 13.07 16.15 5.21
C PHE A 130 13.14 16.01 6.71
N SER A 131 14.34 15.85 7.24
CA SER A 131 14.58 15.94 8.67
C SER A 131 15.85 16.70 8.96
N ALA A 132 15.84 17.45 10.04
CA ALA A 132 16.98 18.14 10.58
C ALA A 132 17.11 17.81 12.07
N GLY A 133 18.34 17.64 12.55
CA GLY A 133 18.64 17.42 13.95
C GLY A 133 19.84 18.24 14.38
N TRP A 134 19.76 18.80 15.58
CA TRP A 134 20.84 19.53 16.19
C TRP A 134 21.18 18.93 17.55
N VAL A 135 22.38 18.40 17.67
CA VAL A 135 22.89 17.83 18.92
C VAL A 135 23.53 18.95 19.73
N LEU A 136 22.71 19.60 20.53
CA LEU A 136 23.08 20.76 21.34
C LEU A 136 24.15 20.42 22.37
N SER A 137 24.10 19.22 22.96
CA SER A 137 25.08 18.77 23.96
C SER A 137 26.52 18.70 23.40
N GLU A 138 26.69 18.62 22.08
CA GLU A 138 27.99 18.60 21.43
C GLU A 138 28.55 20.00 21.13
N GLU A 139 27.79 21.06 21.38
CA GLU A 139 28.22 22.43 21.16
C GLU A 139 29.18 22.90 22.24
N ASN A 140 30.16 23.72 21.85
CA ASN A 140 31.17 24.21 22.76
C ASN A 140 30.58 25.03 23.94
N PHE A 141 29.52 25.82 23.67
CA PHE A 141 28.87 26.58 24.71
C PHE A 141 28.17 25.69 25.75
N MET A 142 27.61 24.55 25.32
CA MET A 142 26.99 23.58 26.22
C MET A 142 28.03 22.84 27.05
N LYS A 143 29.14 22.43 26.43
CA LYS A 143 30.28 21.77 27.10
C LYS A 143 30.92 22.68 28.16
N ASN A 144 30.95 23.98 27.92
CA ASN A 144 31.49 24.97 28.87
C ASN A 144 30.58 25.21 30.10
N LEU A 145 29.31 24.80 30.04
CA LEU A 145 28.40 24.94 31.20
C LEU A 145 28.67 23.89 32.29
N ASN A 146 29.46 22.84 31.99
CA ASN A 146 29.80 21.74 32.90
C ASN A 146 28.58 21.14 33.62
N TRP A 147 27.49 20.91 32.88
CA TRP A 147 26.29 20.30 33.43
C TRP A 147 26.41 18.79 33.51
N ASP A 148 27.01 18.27 34.58
CA ASP A 148 27.25 16.83 34.76
C ASP A 148 25.97 15.98 34.77
N TRP A 149 24.84 16.61 35.06
CA TRP A 149 23.54 15.94 35.06
C TRP A 149 22.94 15.74 33.67
N LEU A 150 23.32 16.57 32.66
CA LEU A 150 22.83 16.52 31.29
C LEU A 150 23.85 15.79 30.40
N SER A 151 23.52 14.56 30.01
CA SER A 151 24.43 13.72 29.20
C SER A 151 24.22 13.90 27.70
N PHE A 152 23.01 14.24 27.28
CA PHE A 152 22.68 14.40 25.86
C PHE A 152 21.47 15.32 25.69
N LEU A 153 21.51 16.18 24.69
CA LEU A 153 20.43 17.05 24.31
C LEU A 153 20.40 17.20 22.78
N LYS A 154 19.29 16.83 22.16
CA LYS A 154 19.08 16.96 20.71
C LYS A 154 17.70 17.48 20.42
N ILE A 155 17.60 18.49 19.56
CA ILE A 155 16.36 18.95 18.95
C ILE A 155 16.28 18.37 17.56
N ARG A 156 15.08 17.95 17.13
CA ARG A 156 14.82 17.45 15.79
C ARG A 156 13.53 18.02 15.24
N ALA A 157 13.52 18.20 13.93
CA ALA A 157 12.34 18.58 13.19
C ALA A 157 12.25 17.72 11.94
N THR A 158 11.04 17.25 11.62
CA THR A 158 10.78 16.47 10.44
C THR A 158 9.54 16.97 9.73
N TRP A 159 9.55 16.88 8.42
CA TRP A 159 8.37 17.06 7.58
C TRP A 159 8.40 16.04 6.47
N GLY A 160 7.24 15.47 6.14
CA GLY A 160 7.17 14.52 5.05
C GLY A 160 5.75 14.34 4.52
N ALA A 161 5.70 13.93 3.26
CA ALA A 161 4.48 13.55 2.57
C ALA A 161 4.50 12.04 2.32
N LEU A 162 3.37 11.39 2.58
CA LEU A 162 3.13 9.97 2.31
C LEU A 162 1.97 9.84 1.34
N GLY A 163 2.12 8.96 0.35
CA GLY A 163 1.05 8.57 -0.56
C GLY A 163 0.36 7.30 -0.09
N ASN A 164 -0.95 7.27 -0.26
CA ASN A 164 -1.76 6.07 -0.09
C ASN A 164 -2.51 5.79 -1.39
N GLU A 165 -2.45 4.54 -1.85
CA GLU A 165 -3.16 4.05 -3.04
C GLU A 165 -4.21 2.97 -2.70
N ARG A 166 -4.61 2.90 -1.44
CA ARG A 166 -5.52 1.86 -0.96
C ARG A 166 -6.95 2.08 -1.49
N ILE A 167 -7.11 1.82 -2.77
CA ILE A 167 -8.34 1.90 -3.55
C ILE A 167 -8.54 0.58 -4.29
N GLY A 168 -9.77 0.27 -4.68
CA GLY A 168 -10.07 -0.88 -5.54
C GLY A 168 -9.29 -0.84 -6.86
N ASP A 169 -9.21 -1.98 -7.53
CA ASP A 169 -8.46 -2.05 -8.78
C ASP A 169 -9.20 -1.36 -9.92
N PHE A 170 -8.49 -0.56 -10.68
CA PHE A 170 -8.96 0.12 -11.90
C PHE A 170 -10.29 0.91 -11.75
N PRO A 171 -10.44 1.77 -10.73
CA PRO A 171 -11.68 2.52 -10.53
C PRO A 171 -11.99 3.49 -11.67
N TYR A 172 -11.01 3.78 -12.52
CA TYR A 172 -11.13 4.61 -13.71
C TYR A 172 -11.72 3.86 -14.92
N MET A 173 -12.00 2.55 -14.79
CA MET A 173 -12.63 1.74 -15.82
C MET A 173 -14.08 1.48 -15.47
N SER A 174 -14.97 1.65 -16.44
CA SER A 174 -16.34 1.20 -16.32
C SER A 174 -16.42 -0.32 -16.49
N THR A 175 -17.21 -1.00 -15.68
CA THR A 175 -17.45 -2.43 -15.79
C THR A 175 -18.84 -2.72 -16.31
N ILE A 176 -18.92 -3.70 -17.22
CA ILE A 176 -20.17 -4.21 -17.78
C ILE A 176 -20.38 -5.61 -17.19
N ALA A 177 -21.56 -5.84 -16.63
CA ALA A 177 -21.99 -7.18 -16.24
C ALA A 177 -22.99 -7.70 -17.24
N PHE A 178 -22.83 -8.97 -17.57
CA PHE A 178 -23.80 -9.71 -18.35
C PHE A 178 -24.72 -10.47 -17.41
N GLY A 179 -26.02 -10.40 -17.68
CA GLY A 179 -27.04 -11.08 -16.89
C GLY A 179 -28.20 -11.52 -17.78
N ASN A 180 -29.00 -12.45 -17.28
CA ASN A 180 -30.23 -12.85 -17.97
C ASN A 180 -31.36 -11.99 -17.49
N THR A 181 -32.12 -11.43 -18.42
CA THR A 181 -33.32 -10.62 -18.14
C THR A 181 -34.54 -11.27 -18.75
N ILE A 182 -35.64 -11.15 -18.07
CA ILE A 182 -36.94 -11.65 -18.52
C ILE A 182 -37.63 -10.52 -19.26
N PHE A 183 -37.96 -10.75 -20.51
CA PHE A 183 -38.80 -9.85 -21.31
C PHE A 183 -40.18 -10.44 -21.49
N TYR A 184 -41.19 -9.61 -21.36
CA TYR A 184 -42.58 -9.95 -21.68
C TYR A 184 -42.95 -9.27 -22.99
N GLN A 185 -43.15 -10.04 -24.05
CA GLN A 185 -43.53 -9.53 -25.36
C GLN A 185 -44.50 -10.51 -26.03
N ASN A 186 -45.54 -9.99 -26.71
CA ASN A 186 -46.52 -10.79 -27.45
C ASN A 186 -47.15 -11.95 -26.66
N ASN A 187 -47.55 -11.69 -25.42
CA ASN A 187 -48.13 -12.66 -24.48
C ASN A 187 -47.17 -13.84 -24.12
N GLY A 188 -45.85 -13.70 -24.33
CA GLY A 188 -44.84 -14.69 -23.99
C GLY A 188 -43.77 -14.10 -23.10
N ILE A 189 -43.12 -15.00 -22.32
CA ILE A 189 -41.94 -14.70 -21.49
C ILE A 189 -40.72 -15.15 -22.27
N TYR A 190 -39.79 -14.23 -22.48
CA TYR A 190 -38.50 -14.50 -23.16
C TYR A 190 -37.36 -14.25 -22.21
N PHE A 191 -36.37 -15.13 -22.22
CA PHE A 191 -35.13 -14.96 -21.51
C PHE A 191 -34.04 -14.54 -22.51
N ASP A 192 -33.41 -13.42 -22.25
CA ASP A 192 -32.35 -12.95 -23.11
C ASP A 192 -31.18 -12.41 -22.26
N GLN A 193 -30.00 -12.47 -22.85
CA GLN A 193 -28.79 -11.98 -22.22
C GLN A 193 -28.70 -10.46 -22.38
N THR A 194 -28.57 -9.77 -21.26
CA THR A 194 -28.43 -8.32 -21.23
C THR A 194 -27.07 -7.92 -20.69
N ALA A 195 -26.63 -6.75 -21.10
CA ALA A 195 -25.43 -6.10 -20.58
C ALA A 195 -25.82 -4.82 -19.83
N SER A 196 -25.39 -4.69 -18.61
CA SER A 196 -25.61 -3.48 -17.81
C SER A 196 -24.29 -2.91 -17.31
N GLN A 197 -24.18 -1.59 -17.33
CA GLN A 197 -23.04 -0.92 -16.72
C GLN A 197 -23.20 -0.96 -15.19
N GLN A 198 -22.25 -1.59 -14.51
CA GLN A 198 -22.31 -1.76 -13.05
C GLN A 198 -21.55 -0.68 -12.28
N LYS A 199 -20.48 -0.16 -12.86
CA LYS A 199 -19.69 0.90 -12.24
C LYS A 199 -19.39 1.99 -13.25
N TYR A 200 -19.52 3.22 -12.79
CA TYR A 200 -19.06 4.38 -13.54
C TYR A 200 -17.56 4.55 -13.37
N ALA A 201 -16.88 4.95 -14.43
CA ALA A 201 -15.47 5.30 -14.36
C ALA A 201 -15.26 6.57 -13.52
N ILE A 202 -14.34 6.52 -12.57
CA ILE A 202 -13.92 7.68 -11.78
C ILE A 202 -12.51 8.07 -12.27
N GLU A 203 -12.46 8.88 -13.32
CA GLU A 203 -11.21 9.18 -14.04
C GLU A 203 -10.23 10.04 -13.24
N ASN A 204 -10.72 10.83 -12.27
CA ASN A 204 -9.94 11.82 -11.52
C ASN A 204 -9.38 11.28 -10.20
N VAL A 205 -9.46 9.99 -9.94
CA VAL A 205 -8.87 9.40 -8.74
C VAL A 205 -7.36 9.48 -8.79
N THR A 206 -6.77 10.02 -7.73
CA THR A 206 -5.34 10.17 -7.55
C THR A 206 -4.90 9.68 -6.17
N TRP A 207 -3.63 9.76 -5.89
CA TRP A 207 -3.04 9.40 -4.62
C TRP A 207 -3.62 10.23 -3.47
N GLU A 208 -4.10 9.57 -2.41
CA GLU A 208 -4.35 10.22 -1.14
C GLU A 208 -3.00 10.64 -0.55
N LYS A 209 -2.90 11.88 -0.08
CA LYS A 209 -1.65 12.45 0.41
C LYS A 209 -1.78 12.88 1.86
N THR A 210 -0.96 12.29 2.72
CA THR A 210 -0.83 12.70 4.12
C THR A 210 0.48 13.45 4.33
N GLU A 211 0.38 14.72 4.72
CA GLU A 211 1.50 15.55 5.14
C GLU A 211 1.62 15.52 6.66
N SER A 212 2.81 15.25 7.16
CA SER A 212 3.10 15.21 8.60
C SER A 212 4.28 16.09 8.92
N THR A 213 4.15 16.89 9.97
CA THR A 213 5.25 17.65 10.57
C THR A 213 5.40 17.20 12.02
N ASP A 214 6.65 17.06 12.44
CA ASP A 214 7.00 16.63 13.79
C ASP A 214 8.16 17.46 14.31
N ILE A 215 8.08 17.87 15.59
CA ILE A 215 9.16 18.51 16.34
C ILE A 215 9.41 17.67 17.58
N GLY A 216 10.64 17.24 17.76
CA GLY A 216 11.03 16.34 18.84
C GLY A 216 12.21 16.86 19.65
N LEU A 217 12.24 16.43 20.88
CA LEU A 217 13.31 16.71 21.84
C LEU A 217 13.76 15.38 22.47
N ASP A 218 15.05 15.10 22.37
CA ASP A 218 15.67 13.94 22.99
C ASP A 218 16.63 14.41 24.08
N ILE A 219 16.40 13.99 25.33
CA ILE A 219 17.22 14.36 26.48
C ILE A 219 17.69 13.11 27.22
N SER A 220 18.94 13.08 27.62
CA SER A 220 19.47 12.06 28.52
C SER A 220 20.14 12.69 29.72
N PHE A 221 19.92 12.11 30.87
CA PHE A 221 20.41 12.57 32.18
C PHE A 221 21.26 11.50 32.87
N LEU A 222 22.05 11.93 33.84
CA LEU A 222 22.75 11.04 34.79
C LEU A 222 23.59 9.97 34.10
N ASN A 223 24.50 10.37 33.20
CA ASN A 223 25.32 9.47 32.39
C ASN A 223 24.50 8.45 31.58
N ASN A 224 23.45 8.96 30.92
CA ASN A 224 22.52 8.17 30.08
C ASN A 224 21.67 7.14 30.84
N ARG A 225 21.53 7.24 32.18
CA ARG A 225 20.68 6.34 32.96
C ARG A 225 19.19 6.66 32.81
N LEU A 226 18.84 7.92 32.59
CA LEU A 226 17.46 8.36 32.31
C LEU A 226 17.41 9.03 30.95
N ARG A 227 16.49 8.54 30.09
CA ARG A 227 16.22 9.14 28.78
C ARG A 227 14.77 9.55 28.70
N VAL A 228 14.54 10.75 28.18
CA VAL A 228 13.20 11.32 27.94
C VAL A 228 13.14 11.78 26.50
N ASN A 229 12.15 11.31 25.76
CA ASN A 229 11.87 11.72 24.40
C ASN A 229 10.47 12.31 24.37
N GLY A 230 10.32 13.48 23.80
CA GLY A 230 9.04 14.14 23.62
C GLY A 230 8.85 14.57 22.19
N ASP A 231 7.66 14.34 21.65
CA ASP A 231 7.30 14.68 20.29
C ASP A 231 5.97 15.43 20.25
N TYR A 232 5.94 16.46 19.42
CA TYR A 232 4.71 17.12 19.03
C TYR A 232 4.57 17.03 17.50
N TYR A 233 3.47 16.43 17.04
CA TYR A 233 3.23 16.25 15.61
C TYR A 233 1.81 16.67 15.22
N TRP A 234 1.68 17.06 13.95
CA TRP A 234 0.37 17.25 13.32
C TRP A 234 0.38 16.64 11.92
N LYS A 235 -0.78 16.16 11.52
CA LYS A 235 -0.98 15.50 10.22
C LYS A 235 -2.16 16.13 9.50
N ASN A 236 -2.04 16.26 8.19
CA ASN A 236 -3.11 16.72 7.31
C ASN A 236 -3.22 15.78 6.12
N THR A 237 -4.40 15.19 5.91
CA THR A 237 -4.67 14.29 4.80
C THR A 237 -5.53 15.02 3.77
N LYS A 238 -5.13 14.94 2.50
CA LYS A 238 -5.80 15.52 1.34
C LYS A 238 -6.13 14.42 0.34
N ASP A 239 -7.10 14.69 -0.53
CA ASP A 239 -7.51 13.79 -1.62
C ASP A 239 -7.86 12.38 -1.09
N MET A 240 -8.62 12.32 0.00
CA MET A 240 -9.00 11.07 0.66
C MET A 240 -9.73 10.15 -0.31
N LEU A 241 -9.28 8.90 -0.34
CA LEU A 241 -9.90 7.82 -1.12
C LEU A 241 -11.06 7.23 -0.30
N LEU A 242 -12.30 7.39 -0.80
CA LEU A 242 -13.55 6.94 -0.17
C LEU A 242 -14.14 5.76 -0.92
#